data_f32dfec7322424211e8bf5aa48fe97f8
#
_entry.id   f32dfec7322424211e8bf5aa48fe97f8
#
_cell.length_a   1.000
_cell.length_b   1.000
_cell.length_c   1.000
_cell.angle_alpha   90.00
_cell.angle_beta   90.00
_cell.angle_gamma   90.00
#
_symmetry.space_group_name_H-M   'P 1'
#
loop_
_entity.id
_entity.type
_entity.pdbx_description
1 polymer ?
#
loop_
_entity_poly.entity_id
_entity_poly.type
_entity_poly.pdbx_seq_one_letter_code
_entity_poly.pdbx_strand_id
1 'polypeptide(L)'
;QPKSSYADIPVNPKDRYKAMTAYLGRVGQFGPCMMRCSASTQVSIDYVSEQDAIAKLRLGTVVGPILAWFFRNTPYFEGRENPYPLLRQRMWDYLDFQRTNVIPGLFDPRFGWEDYAVDVLSTPMMFADLTHTPEALAVPGTDLHHPAFYENANDVYPDRELNAYEINHVISTHFNDVRLKNFIEFRHWDSLPVARAER
;
A
#
# COMPACT_ATOMS: atom_id res chain seq x y z
N GLN A 1 12.68 -12.94 -0.70
CA GLN A 1 12.26 -12.84 0.72
C GLN A 1 13.37 -13.36 1.61
N PRO A 2 13.54 -12.84 2.85
CA PRO A 2 14.61 -13.25 3.74
C PRO A 2 14.38 -14.67 4.29
N LYS A 3 15.49 -15.34 4.57
CA LYS A 3 15.47 -16.63 5.29
C LYS A 3 15.16 -16.48 6.78
N SER A 4 15.38 -15.30 7.34
CA SER A 4 15.14 -14.99 8.75
C SER A 4 13.66 -14.82 9.03
N SER A 5 13.27 -15.07 10.28
CA SER A 5 11.93 -14.75 10.77
C SER A 5 11.72 -13.24 10.86
N TYR A 6 10.47 -12.80 10.75
CA TYR A 6 10.15 -11.39 10.99
C TYR A 6 10.55 -10.93 12.41
N ALA A 7 10.60 -11.84 13.37
CA ALA A 7 11.01 -11.53 14.73
C ALA A 7 12.49 -11.13 14.83
N ASP A 8 13.33 -11.65 13.94
CA ASP A 8 14.77 -11.39 13.91
C ASP A 8 15.13 -10.10 13.14
N ILE A 9 14.19 -9.57 12.35
CA ILE A 9 14.42 -8.42 11.48
C ILE A 9 13.91 -7.16 12.18
N PRO A 10 14.77 -6.16 12.45
CA PRO A 10 14.36 -4.93 13.11
C PRO A 10 13.39 -4.12 12.25
N VAL A 11 12.47 -3.42 12.89
CA VAL A 11 11.62 -2.43 12.24
C VAL A 11 12.46 -1.19 11.92
N ASN A 12 12.21 -0.56 10.78
CA ASN A 12 12.77 0.74 10.47
C ASN A 12 12.39 1.75 11.57
N PRO A 13 13.34 2.52 12.14
CA PRO A 13 13.11 3.35 13.32
C PRO A 13 12.21 4.60 13.09
N LYS A 14 11.75 4.86 11.86
CA LYS A 14 10.85 5.99 11.58
C LYS A 14 9.49 5.77 12.26
N ASP A 15 8.90 6.84 12.78
CA ASP A 15 7.65 6.80 13.55
C ASP A 15 6.47 6.23 12.77
N ARG A 16 6.37 6.55 11.47
CA ARG A 16 5.37 5.93 10.59
C ARG A 16 5.41 4.40 10.61
N TYR A 17 6.59 3.78 10.68
CA TYR A 17 6.71 2.31 10.71
C TYR A 17 6.34 1.74 12.07
N LYS A 18 6.51 2.50 13.16
CA LYS A 18 6.00 2.12 14.48
C LYS A 18 4.47 2.09 14.48
N ALA A 19 3.83 3.16 13.98
CA ALA A 19 2.38 3.26 13.87
C ALA A 19 1.81 2.15 12.96
N MET A 20 2.39 1.96 11.77
CA MET A 20 1.99 0.89 10.85
C MET A 20 2.15 -0.49 11.47
N THR A 21 3.23 -0.75 12.22
CA THR A 21 3.44 -2.04 12.88
C THR A 21 2.38 -2.30 13.95
N ALA A 22 2.01 -1.28 14.72
CA ALA A 22 0.96 -1.37 15.74
C ALA A 22 -0.41 -1.67 15.10
N TYR A 23 -0.75 -0.98 14.01
CA TYR A 23 -1.99 -1.20 13.28
C TYR A 23 -2.03 -2.58 12.61
N LEU A 24 -1.06 -2.87 11.74
CA LEU A 24 -1.02 -4.10 10.95
C LEU A 24 -0.77 -5.35 11.79
N GLY A 25 -0.30 -5.20 13.02
CA GLY A 25 -0.22 -6.29 13.99
C GLY A 25 -1.57 -6.70 14.56
N ARG A 26 -2.63 -5.89 14.38
CA ARG A 26 -3.99 -6.15 14.88
C ARG A 26 -4.94 -6.61 13.77
N VAL A 27 -4.68 -6.20 12.54
CA VAL A 27 -5.51 -6.54 11.37
C VAL A 27 -4.79 -7.54 10.48
N GLY A 28 -5.48 -8.55 10.03
CA GLY A 28 -4.94 -9.57 9.13
C GLY A 28 -3.86 -10.49 9.74
N GLN A 29 -3.33 -11.36 8.91
CA GLN A 29 -2.42 -12.44 9.36
C GLN A 29 -0.94 -12.11 9.13
N PHE A 30 -0.61 -11.26 8.16
CA PHE A 30 0.76 -11.07 7.68
C PHE A 30 1.36 -9.68 7.95
N GLY A 31 0.74 -8.87 8.83
CA GLY A 31 1.19 -7.51 9.12
C GLY A 31 2.69 -7.41 9.44
N PRO A 32 3.20 -8.11 10.46
CA PRO A 32 4.63 -8.11 10.78
C PRO A 32 5.52 -8.63 9.66
N CYS A 33 5.08 -9.67 8.95
CA CYS A 33 5.82 -10.24 7.82
C CYS A 33 5.89 -9.28 6.64
N MET A 34 4.78 -8.63 6.29
CA MET A 34 4.73 -7.63 5.22
C MET A 34 5.72 -6.50 5.50
N MET A 35 5.75 -6.00 6.72
CA MET A 35 6.60 -4.88 7.12
C MET A 35 8.10 -5.20 7.10
N ARG A 36 8.50 -6.45 7.24
CA ARG A 36 9.89 -6.85 7.48
C ARG A 36 10.42 -7.88 6.49
N CYS A 37 9.56 -8.75 5.97
CA CYS A 37 9.94 -9.90 5.16
C CYS A 37 9.50 -9.79 3.70
N SER A 38 9.08 -8.63 3.25
CA SER A 38 8.61 -8.44 1.88
C SER A 38 9.43 -7.38 1.16
N ALA A 39 9.85 -7.71 -0.04
CA ALA A 39 10.45 -6.79 -1.00
C ALA A 39 9.81 -7.02 -2.38
N SER A 40 9.76 -5.99 -3.20
CA SER A 40 9.15 -6.07 -4.54
C SER A 40 9.96 -5.36 -5.59
N THR A 41 9.85 -5.83 -6.82
CA THR A 41 10.07 -5.02 -8.00
C THR A 41 8.80 -4.25 -8.27
N GLN A 42 8.89 -2.94 -8.46
CA GLN A 42 7.76 -2.06 -8.75
C GLN A 42 8.03 -1.32 -10.06
N VAL A 43 6.99 -1.15 -10.85
CA VAL A 43 7.05 -0.42 -12.12
C VAL A 43 6.05 0.72 -12.06
N SER A 44 6.50 1.91 -12.43
CA SER A 44 5.66 3.10 -12.55
C SER A 44 5.55 3.48 -14.01
N ILE A 45 4.35 3.73 -14.49
CA ILE A 45 4.06 4.18 -15.84
C ILE A 45 3.18 5.42 -15.82
N ASP A 46 3.45 6.35 -16.71
CA ASP A 46 2.65 7.56 -16.83
C ASP A 46 1.29 7.28 -17.48
N TYR A 47 0.39 8.26 -17.36
CA TYR A 47 -0.88 8.30 -18.07
C TYR A 47 -1.14 9.71 -18.61
N VAL A 48 -1.96 9.81 -19.65
CA VAL A 48 -2.23 11.08 -20.36
C VAL A 48 -3.66 11.58 -20.18
N SER A 49 -4.54 10.77 -19.61
CA SER A 49 -5.94 11.12 -19.33
C SER A 49 -6.52 10.20 -18.26
N GLU A 50 -7.70 10.54 -17.74
CA GLU A 50 -8.46 9.69 -16.84
C GLU A 50 -8.75 8.32 -17.46
N GLN A 51 -9.24 8.31 -18.68
CA GLN A 51 -9.55 7.07 -19.41
C GLN A 51 -8.32 6.16 -19.53
N ASP A 52 -7.16 6.73 -19.86
CA ASP A 52 -5.90 6.02 -19.95
C ASP A 52 -5.46 5.48 -18.58
N ALA A 53 -5.59 6.29 -17.53
CA ALA A 53 -5.30 5.86 -16.16
C ALA A 53 -6.16 4.67 -15.72
N ILE A 54 -7.47 4.76 -15.92
CA ILE A 54 -8.42 3.69 -15.55
C ILE A 54 -8.17 2.43 -16.39
N ALA A 55 -7.88 2.57 -17.67
CA ALA A 55 -7.54 1.43 -18.53
C ALA A 55 -6.27 0.72 -18.03
N LYS A 56 -5.24 1.46 -17.64
CA LYS A 56 -3.99 0.94 -17.06
C LYS A 56 -4.19 0.29 -15.69
N LEU A 57 -5.02 0.88 -14.83
CA LEU A 57 -5.42 0.28 -13.55
C LEU A 57 -6.08 -1.09 -13.77
N ARG A 58 -7.09 -1.15 -14.65
CA ARG A 58 -7.79 -2.39 -15.00
C ARG A 58 -6.84 -3.43 -15.58
N LEU A 59 -6.04 -3.04 -16.56
CA LEU A 59 -5.07 -3.93 -17.19
C LEU A 59 -4.10 -4.49 -16.14
N GLY A 60 -3.51 -3.62 -15.33
CA GLY A 60 -2.56 -4.01 -14.30
C GLY A 60 -3.17 -4.98 -13.27
N THR A 61 -4.41 -4.73 -12.86
CA THR A 61 -5.14 -5.60 -11.93
C THR A 61 -5.36 -7.00 -12.51
N VAL A 62 -5.70 -7.09 -13.81
CA VAL A 62 -5.94 -8.38 -14.48
C VAL A 62 -4.64 -9.14 -14.75
N VAL A 63 -3.62 -8.45 -15.27
CA VAL A 63 -2.36 -9.13 -15.67
C VAL A 63 -1.39 -9.32 -14.50
N GLY A 64 -1.54 -8.54 -13.44
CA GLY A 64 -0.63 -8.55 -12.30
C GLY A 64 -0.39 -9.91 -11.67
N PRO A 65 -1.43 -10.69 -11.33
CA PRO A 65 -1.27 -12.05 -10.81
C PRO A 65 -0.57 -13.01 -11.77
N ILE A 66 -0.82 -12.85 -13.08
CA ILE A 66 -0.18 -13.66 -14.12
C ILE A 66 1.31 -13.36 -14.16
N LEU A 67 1.66 -12.07 -14.20
CA LEU A 67 3.05 -11.63 -14.19
C LEU A 67 3.74 -12.00 -12.87
N ALA A 68 3.04 -11.90 -11.74
CA ALA A 68 3.59 -12.33 -10.46
C ALA A 68 4.02 -13.80 -10.46
N TRP A 69 3.31 -14.65 -11.20
CA TRP A 69 3.71 -16.05 -11.37
C TRP A 69 5.07 -16.19 -12.09
N PHE A 70 5.32 -15.41 -13.12
CA PHE A 70 6.61 -15.42 -13.83
C PHE A 70 7.73 -14.77 -13.02
N PHE A 71 7.41 -13.78 -12.20
CA PHE A 71 8.37 -13.05 -11.37
C PHE A 71 8.55 -13.62 -9.97
N ARG A 72 8.19 -14.88 -9.73
CA ARG A 72 8.39 -15.56 -8.44
C ARG A 72 9.86 -15.62 -8.05
N ASN A 73 10.16 -15.19 -6.84
CA ASN A 73 11.51 -15.22 -6.29
C ASN A 73 11.52 -15.35 -4.75
N THR A 74 10.64 -16.16 -4.21
CA THR A 74 10.49 -16.34 -2.76
C THR A 74 10.61 -17.81 -2.39
N PRO A 75 11.81 -18.42 -2.44
CA PRO A 75 11.99 -19.84 -2.11
C PRO A 75 11.89 -20.13 -0.61
N TYR A 76 12.06 -19.11 0.25
CA TYR A 76 12.02 -19.24 1.70
C TYR A 76 11.06 -18.26 2.33
N PHE A 77 10.44 -18.69 3.44
CA PHE A 77 9.59 -17.87 4.29
C PHE A 77 9.74 -18.29 5.75
N GLU A 78 9.98 -17.34 6.66
CA GLU A 78 10.15 -17.60 8.09
C GLU A 78 11.18 -18.70 8.39
N GLY A 79 12.32 -18.66 7.74
CA GLY A 79 13.43 -19.61 7.93
C GLY A 79 13.20 -21.01 7.34
N ARG A 80 12.09 -21.25 6.64
CA ARG A 80 11.69 -22.53 6.07
C ARG A 80 11.47 -22.40 4.56
N GLU A 81 11.37 -23.53 3.88
CA GLU A 81 10.92 -23.58 2.50
C GLU A 81 9.50 -22.99 2.38
N ASN A 82 9.31 -22.12 1.40
CA ASN A 82 8.04 -21.41 1.23
C ASN A 82 6.95 -22.35 0.66
N PRO A 83 5.85 -22.55 1.38
CA PRO A 83 4.76 -23.39 0.90
C PRO A 83 3.81 -22.70 -0.09
N TYR A 84 3.97 -21.40 -0.32
CA TYR A 84 3.05 -20.58 -1.11
C TYR A 84 3.66 -20.19 -2.45
N PRO A 85 3.01 -20.48 -3.58
CA PRO A 85 3.53 -20.11 -4.90
C PRO A 85 3.72 -18.62 -5.10
N LEU A 86 2.79 -17.81 -4.57
CA LEU A 86 2.77 -16.34 -4.67
C LEU A 86 2.67 -15.73 -3.27
N LEU A 87 3.74 -15.90 -2.47
CA LEU A 87 3.74 -15.48 -1.08
C LEU A 87 3.45 -13.98 -0.92
N ARG A 88 4.04 -13.14 -1.76
CA ARG A 88 3.82 -11.70 -1.66
C ARG A 88 2.35 -11.34 -1.85
N GLN A 89 1.68 -11.86 -2.88
CA GLN A 89 0.25 -11.62 -3.08
C GLN A 89 -0.57 -12.16 -1.92
N ARG A 90 -0.26 -13.38 -1.47
CA ARG A 90 -0.92 -13.93 -0.29
C ARG A 90 -0.77 -13.05 0.95
N MET A 91 0.40 -12.43 1.16
CA MET A 91 0.57 -11.47 2.26
C MET A 91 -0.39 -10.29 2.12
N TRP A 92 -0.54 -9.75 0.91
CA TRP A 92 -1.44 -8.63 0.64
C TRP A 92 -2.91 -9.04 0.76
N ASP A 93 -3.31 -10.19 0.23
CA ASP A 93 -4.68 -10.71 0.30
C ASP A 93 -5.18 -10.88 1.74
N TYR A 94 -4.28 -11.19 2.67
CA TYR A 94 -4.62 -11.43 4.08
C TYR A 94 -4.04 -10.38 5.04
N LEU A 95 -3.67 -9.21 4.53
CA LEU A 95 -3.14 -8.11 5.33
C LEU A 95 -4.25 -7.26 5.95
N ASP A 96 -4.99 -6.54 5.12
CA ASP A 96 -6.07 -5.65 5.52
C ASP A 96 -6.99 -5.40 4.31
N PHE A 97 -8.15 -6.01 4.32
CA PHE A 97 -9.09 -5.99 3.19
C PHE A 97 -9.62 -4.60 2.83
N GLN A 98 -9.49 -3.63 3.70
CA GLN A 98 -9.96 -2.27 3.45
C GLN A 98 -9.01 -1.46 2.58
N ARG A 99 -7.73 -1.87 2.48
CA ARG A 99 -6.69 -1.12 1.77
C ARG A 99 -5.85 -1.93 0.80
N THR A 100 -6.06 -3.24 0.76
CA THR A 100 -5.41 -4.16 -0.16
C THR A 100 -6.41 -4.64 -1.22
N ASN A 101 -5.99 -5.54 -2.08
CA ASN A 101 -6.83 -6.16 -3.10
C ASN A 101 -7.25 -5.21 -4.25
N VAL A 102 -8.31 -5.61 -4.93
CA VAL A 102 -8.89 -4.89 -6.07
C VAL A 102 -9.71 -3.72 -5.55
N ILE A 103 -9.56 -2.56 -6.19
CA ILE A 103 -10.34 -1.37 -5.89
C ILE A 103 -11.84 -1.66 -6.14
N PRO A 104 -12.71 -1.40 -5.18
CA PRO A 104 -14.15 -1.61 -5.35
C PRO A 104 -14.69 -0.88 -6.58
N GLY A 105 -15.50 -1.54 -7.37
CA GLY A 105 -16.10 -0.94 -8.56
C GLY A 105 -15.18 -0.71 -9.76
N LEU A 106 -13.88 -1.02 -9.68
CA LEU A 106 -12.89 -0.74 -10.74
C LEU A 106 -13.33 -1.21 -12.14
N PHE A 107 -14.09 -2.29 -12.23
CA PHE A 107 -14.56 -2.85 -13.50
C PHE A 107 -15.95 -2.37 -13.93
N ASP A 108 -16.61 -1.48 -13.16
CA ASP A 108 -17.81 -0.76 -13.64
C ASP A 108 -17.39 0.15 -14.81
N PRO A 109 -18.08 0.14 -15.94
CA PRO A 109 -17.76 1.00 -17.08
C PRO A 109 -17.70 2.50 -16.75
N ARG A 110 -18.43 2.95 -15.72
CA ARG A 110 -18.50 4.35 -15.29
C ARG A 110 -17.41 4.72 -14.28
N PHE A 111 -16.65 3.75 -13.76
CA PHE A 111 -15.60 4.01 -12.77
C PHE A 111 -14.59 5.06 -13.26
N GLY A 112 -14.37 6.07 -12.47
CA GLY A 112 -13.48 7.19 -12.75
C GLY A 112 -12.64 7.64 -11.55
N TRP A 113 -12.02 8.80 -11.67
CA TRP A 113 -11.18 9.37 -10.61
C TRP A 113 -11.97 9.69 -9.34
N GLU A 114 -13.22 10.10 -9.47
CA GLU A 114 -14.09 10.36 -8.30
C GLU A 114 -14.32 9.09 -7.48
N ASP A 115 -14.61 7.97 -8.14
CA ASP A 115 -14.81 6.68 -7.45
C ASP A 115 -13.52 6.24 -6.74
N TYR A 116 -12.37 6.42 -7.40
CA TYR A 116 -11.07 6.15 -6.77
C TYR A 116 -10.82 7.06 -5.56
N ALA A 117 -11.11 8.35 -5.67
CA ALA A 117 -10.94 9.28 -4.57
C ALA A 117 -11.86 8.93 -3.38
N VAL A 118 -13.11 8.53 -3.64
CA VAL A 118 -14.03 8.07 -2.60
C VAL A 118 -13.49 6.82 -1.89
N ASP A 119 -12.97 5.83 -2.62
CA ASP A 119 -12.34 4.65 -2.03
C ASP A 119 -11.16 5.03 -1.13
N VAL A 120 -10.28 5.90 -1.62
CA VAL A 120 -9.10 6.38 -0.89
C VAL A 120 -9.49 7.14 0.38
N LEU A 121 -10.45 8.06 0.30
CA LEU A 121 -10.85 8.91 1.43
C LEU A 121 -11.68 8.17 2.47
N SER A 122 -12.43 7.15 2.07
CA SER A 122 -13.26 6.34 2.96
C SER A 122 -12.51 5.20 3.65
N THR A 123 -11.31 4.85 3.17
CA THR A 123 -10.50 3.80 3.80
C THR A 123 -10.00 4.27 5.18
N PRO A 124 -10.20 3.48 6.26
CA PRO A 124 -9.70 3.82 7.57
C PRO A 124 -8.20 4.07 7.59
N MET A 125 -7.76 5.13 8.21
CA MET A 125 -6.35 5.48 8.31
C MET A 125 -5.64 4.60 9.35
N MET A 126 -4.37 4.34 9.14
CA MET A 126 -3.51 3.66 10.11
C MET A 126 -2.96 4.64 11.16
N PHE A 127 -2.69 5.85 10.72
CA PHE A 127 -2.22 6.97 11.54
C PHE A 127 -2.43 8.28 10.79
N ALA A 128 -2.59 9.36 11.53
CA ALA A 128 -2.54 10.71 10.99
C ALA A 128 -1.08 11.18 10.90
N ASP A 129 -0.70 11.76 9.78
CA ASP A 129 0.57 12.47 9.64
C ASP A 129 0.29 13.97 9.61
N LEU A 130 0.47 14.61 10.74
CA LEU A 130 0.21 16.04 10.95
C LEU A 130 1.44 16.92 10.67
N THR A 131 2.52 16.37 10.16
CA THR A 131 3.82 17.08 9.99
C THR A 131 3.69 18.37 9.16
N HIS A 132 2.75 18.41 8.25
CA HIS A 132 2.53 19.54 7.34
C HIS A 132 1.12 20.13 7.44
N THR A 133 0.43 19.92 8.55
CA THR A 133 -0.87 20.53 8.81
C THR A 133 -0.71 21.90 9.46
N PRO A 134 -1.66 22.82 9.29
CA PRO A 134 -1.66 24.10 9.99
C PRO A 134 -1.63 23.92 11.52
N GLU A 135 -2.28 22.90 12.03
CA GLU A 135 -2.37 22.58 13.45
C GLU A 135 -1.01 22.19 14.04
N ALA A 136 -0.21 21.42 13.31
CA ALA A 136 1.14 21.02 13.73
C ALA A 136 2.09 22.23 13.85
N LEU A 137 1.90 23.22 13.00
CA LEU A 137 2.69 24.44 13.04
C LEU A 137 2.28 25.38 14.17
N ALA A 138 1.05 25.24 14.69
CA ALA A 138 0.49 26.14 15.68
C ALA A 138 0.75 25.67 17.13
N VAL A 139 0.96 24.38 17.40
CA VAL A 139 1.08 23.81 18.75
C VAL A 139 2.37 23.00 18.90
N PRO A 140 3.42 23.54 19.51
CA PRO A 140 4.63 22.79 19.81
C PRO A 140 4.34 21.57 20.70
N GLY A 141 4.88 20.42 20.34
CA GLY A 141 4.71 19.16 21.10
C GLY A 141 3.51 18.32 20.69
N THR A 142 2.81 18.66 19.61
CA THR A 142 1.78 17.82 19.02
C THR A 142 2.40 16.50 18.55
N ASP A 143 1.71 15.38 18.84
CA ASP A 143 2.08 14.08 18.26
C ASP A 143 1.76 14.09 16.77
N LEU A 144 2.80 14.23 15.96
CA LEU A 144 2.69 14.39 14.51
C LEU A 144 2.34 13.09 13.77
N HIS A 145 2.36 11.94 14.47
CA HIS A 145 2.06 10.63 13.92
C HIS A 145 1.14 9.84 14.84
N HIS A 146 0.03 10.47 15.27
CA HIS A 146 -0.89 9.81 16.19
C HIS A 146 -1.68 8.67 15.51
N PRO A 147 -1.99 7.61 16.25
CA PRO A 147 -2.86 6.55 15.74
C PRO A 147 -4.25 7.08 15.37
N ALA A 148 -4.73 6.75 14.18
CA ALA A 148 -6.04 7.13 13.67
C ALA A 148 -6.85 5.88 13.26
N PHE A 149 -6.78 4.84 14.09
CA PHE A 149 -7.41 3.56 13.81
C PHE A 149 -8.92 3.69 13.69
N TYR A 150 -9.48 3.19 12.60
CA TYR A 150 -10.91 3.22 12.26
C TYR A 150 -11.47 4.61 11.88
N GLU A 151 -10.67 5.65 11.87
CA GLU A 151 -11.04 6.95 11.35
C GLU A 151 -10.63 7.07 9.88
N ASN A 152 -11.48 7.63 9.05
CA ASN A 152 -11.14 7.92 7.66
C ASN A 152 -10.48 9.30 7.51
N ALA A 153 -10.08 9.67 6.28
CA ALA A 153 -9.41 10.94 6.06
C ALA A 153 -10.28 12.16 6.43
N ASN A 154 -11.60 12.09 6.24
CA ASN A 154 -12.49 13.19 6.57
C ASN A 154 -12.65 13.37 8.09
N ASP A 155 -12.59 12.27 8.85
CA ASP A 155 -12.64 12.33 10.31
C ASP A 155 -11.35 12.92 10.89
N VAL A 156 -10.20 12.57 10.29
CA VAL A 156 -8.88 13.03 10.74
C VAL A 156 -8.61 14.49 10.34
N TYR A 157 -9.11 14.90 9.19
CA TYR A 157 -8.92 16.25 8.63
C TYR A 157 -10.27 16.93 8.36
N PRO A 158 -11.09 17.20 9.40
CA PRO A 158 -12.44 17.69 9.22
C PRO A 158 -12.48 19.10 8.66
N ASP A 159 -13.58 19.40 7.94
CA ASP A 159 -14.01 20.75 7.57
C ASP A 159 -13.01 21.58 6.73
N ARG A 160 -12.09 20.94 6.02
CA ARG A 160 -11.15 21.63 5.13
C ARG A 160 -10.68 20.76 3.97
N GLU A 161 -10.17 21.40 2.95
CA GLU A 161 -9.49 20.72 1.86
C GLU A 161 -8.14 20.15 2.33
N LEU A 162 -7.80 18.95 1.85
CA LEU A 162 -6.50 18.34 2.08
C LEU A 162 -5.44 19.04 1.23
N ASN A 163 -4.31 19.34 1.80
CA ASN A 163 -3.16 19.81 1.04
C ASN A 163 -2.48 18.66 0.28
N ALA A 164 -1.58 18.98 -0.64
CA ALA A 164 -0.90 17.98 -1.48
C ALA A 164 -0.11 16.93 -0.68
N TYR A 165 0.43 17.30 0.48
CA TYR A 165 1.14 16.36 1.35
C TYR A 165 0.19 15.36 1.99
N GLU A 166 -0.94 15.83 2.53
CA GLU A 166 -1.97 15.01 3.13
C GLU A 166 -2.61 14.06 2.13
N ILE A 167 -2.90 14.54 0.91
CA ILE A 167 -3.37 13.70 -0.20
C ILE A 167 -2.37 12.56 -0.48
N ASN A 168 -1.08 12.91 -0.61
CA ASN A 168 -0.05 11.91 -0.83
C ASN A 168 0.08 10.94 0.34
N HIS A 169 -0.08 11.42 1.58
CA HIS A 169 -0.06 10.59 2.76
C HIS A 169 -1.21 9.57 2.73
N VAL A 170 -2.45 10.02 2.52
CA VAL A 170 -3.64 9.16 2.47
C VAL A 170 -3.49 8.12 1.36
N ILE A 171 -3.15 8.51 0.14
CA ILE A 171 -2.88 7.58 -0.97
C ILE A 171 -1.76 6.59 -0.60
N SER A 172 -0.73 7.02 0.10
CA SER A 172 0.42 6.17 0.47
C SER A 172 0.05 5.02 1.41
N THR A 173 -1.07 5.14 2.13
CA THR A 173 -1.59 4.11 3.04
C THR A 173 -2.45 3.06 2.35
N HIS A 174 -2.74 3.22 1.06
CA HIS A 174 -3.40 2.22 0.23
C HIS A 174 -2.38 1.24 -0.35
N PHE A 175 -2.67 -0.03 -0.21
CA PHE A 175 -1.78 -1.12 -0.60
C PHE A 175 -2.37 -2.00 -1.70
N ASN A 176 -3.23 -1.41 -2.54
CA ASN A 176 -3.70 -2.09 -3.73
C ASN A 176 -2.53 -2.57 -4.60
N ASP A 177 -2.73 -3.64 -5.31
CA ASP A 177 -1.73 -4.23 -6.20
C ASP A 177 -1.33 -3.29 -7.35
N VAL A 178 -2.28 -2.50 -7.81
CA VAL A 178 -2.06 -1.39 -8.74
C VAL A 178 -2.60 -0.12 -8.09
N ARG A 179 -1.77 0.89 -7.95
CA ARG A 179 -2.12 2.13 -7.24
C ARG A 179 -2.03 3.32 -8.17
N LEU A 180 -3.07 4.16 -8.15
CA LEU A 180 -3.09 5.43 -8.86
C LEU A 180 -2.46 6.52 -7.98
N LYS A 181 -1.53 7.24 -8.58
CA LYS A 181 -0.94 8.50 -8.11
C LYS A 181 -0.93 9.47 -9.29
N ASN A 182 0.08 10.36 -9.37
CA ASN A 182 0.43 11.05 -10.61
C ASN A 182 1.09 10.13 -11.67
N PHE A 183 1.11 8.83 -11.41
CA PHE A 183 1.51 7.71 -12.25
C PHE A 183 0.77 6.45 -11.79
N ILE A 184 0.78 5.40 -12.59
CA ILE A 184 0.27 4.08 -12.20
C ILE A 184 1.42 3.25 -11.67
N GLU A 185 1.32 2.76 -10.44
CA GLU A 185 2.34 1.97 -9.75
C GLU A 185 1.92 0.50 -9.67
N PHE A 186 2.64 -0.37 -10.35
CA PHE A 186 2.46 -1.82 -10.30
C PHE A 186 3.31 -2.39 -9.18
N ARG A 187 2.73 -3.22 -8.30
CA ARG A 187 3.34 -3.61 -7.02
C ARG A 187 3.31 -5.11 -6.72
N HIS A 188 2.82 -5.92 -7.64
CA HIS A 188 2.52 -7.34 -7.43
C HIS A 188 3.74 -8.23 -7.18
N TRP A 189 4.90 -7.87 -7.74
CA TRP A 189 5.95 -8.83 -8.02
C TRP A 189 6.97 -8.95 -6.91
N ASP A 190 7.58 -10.12 -6.78
CA ASP A 190 8.72 -10.31 -5.92
C ASP A 190 9.91 -9.45 -6.37
N SER A 191 10.83 -9.18 -5.45
CA SER A 191 12.09 -8.52 -5.79
C SER A 191 12.97 -9.45 -6.64
N LEU A 192 13.41 -8.94 -7.77
CA LEU A 192 14.27 -9.63 -8.73
C LEU A 192 15.53 -8.81 -9.01
N PRO A 193 16.65 -9.46 -9.40
CA PRO A 193 17.74 -8.76 -10.04
C PRO A 193 17.26 -8.05 -11.32
N VAL A 194 17.71 -6.82 -11.55
CA VAL A 194 17.28 -5.97 -12.68
C VAL A 194 17.36 -6.73 -14.00
N ALA A 195 18.46 -7.41 -14.27
CA ALA A 195 18.64 -8.20 -15.50
C ALA A 195 17.61 -9.33 -15.73
N ARG A 196 16.86 -9.72 -14.69
CA ARG A 196 15.73 -10.66 -14.82
C ARG A 196 14.40 -9.96 -14.97
N ALA A 197 14.27 -8.76 -14.41
CA ALA A 197 13.04 -7.97 -14.48
C ALA A 197 12.85 -7.30 -15.86
N GLU A 198 13.93 -7.09 -16.60
CA GLU A 198 13.93 -6.47 -17.94
C GLU A 198 13.69 -7.44 -19.12
N ARG A 199 13.56 -8.73 -18.86
CA ARG A 199 13.30 -9.78 -19.87
C ARG A 199 11.82 -10.13 -19.95
#